data_867edb191f53efbefc5aa0c00e49a7dd
#
_entry.id   867edb191f53efbefc5aa0c00e49a7dd
#
_cell.length_a   1.000
_cell.length_b   1.000
_cell.length_c   1.000
_cell.angle_alpha   90.00
_cell.angle_beta   90.00
_cell.angle_gamma   90.00
#
_symmetry.space_group_name_H-M   'P 1'
#
loop_
_entity.id
_entity.type
_entity.pdbx_description
1 polymer ?
#
loop_
_entity_poly.entity_id
_entity_poly.type
_entity_poly.pdbx_seq_one_letter_code
_entity_poly.pdbx_strand_id
1 'polypeptide(L)'
;MGDGDPVSMISVVKSYAAGVKRTSSPRNISVLVVDDEDPVRRFVERVLREAGYTTAVAADGAEAIQIAATLDPFDLVVTDVMMPRMSGDELSRRLRASRPSLKVLYLTGFSDRLFKDKVTLWEDEAFLDKPCTVNGLLQAVSLLTVGRCKAADESRP
;
A
#
# COMPACT_ATOMS: atom_id res chain seq x y z
N MET A 1 -0.98 25.72 -16.11
CA MET A 1 -0.99 25.12 -15.50
C MET A 1 -1.08 23.77 -15.49
N GLY A 2 -0.85 23.02 -15.77
CA GLY A 2 -0.94 21.64 -15.88
C GLY A 2 -0.96 20.88 -14.62
N ASP A 3 -1.12 21.60 -13.57
CA ASP A 3 -1.05 20.94 -12.35
C ASP A 3 -2.10 19.97 -12.17
N GLY A 4 -3.23 20.14 -12.65
CA GLY A 4 -4.28 19.17 -12.48
C GLY A 4 -4.40 18.24 -13.66
N ASP A 5 -3.48 18.28 -14.55
CA ASP A 5 -3.57 17.49 -15.76
C ASP A 5 -3.32 16.01 -15.48
N PRO A 6 -4.32 15.15 -15.70
CA PRO A 6 -4.14 13.73 -15.42
C PRO A 6 -3.02 13.08 -16.23
N VAL A 7 -2.79 13.58 -17.44
CA VAL A 7 -1.75 13.03 -18.27
C VAL A 7 -0.40 13.29 -17.65
N SER A 8 -0.25 14.48 -17.10
CA SER A 8 0.98 14.87 -16.46
C SER A 8 1.25 13.99 -15.23
N MET A 9 0.20 13.72 -14.47
CA MET A 9 0.34 12.88 -13.30
C MET A 9 0.73 11.46 -13.68
N ILE A 10 0.13 10.94 -14.72
CA ILE A 10 0.46 9.62 -15.19
C ILE A 10 1.92 9.55 -15.62
N SER A 11 2.39 10.60 -16.25
CA SER A 11 3.76 10.66 -16.68
C SER A 11 4.71 10.63 -15.49
N VAL A 12 4.36 11.36 -14.44
CA VAL A 12 5.18 11.37 -13.24
C VAL A 12 5.21 10.00 -12.59
N VAL A 13 4.06 9.34 -12.54
CA VAL A 13 3.97 8.00 -11.98
C VAL A 13 4.89 7.05 -12.73
N LYS A 14 4.85 7.10 -14.05
CA LYS A 14 5.66 6.21 -14.84
C LYS A 14 7.14 6.50 -14.69
N SER A 15 7.49 7.76 -14.58
CA SER A 15 8.87 8.13 -14.36
C SER A 15 9.39 7.63 -13.03
N TYR A 16 8.57 7.75 -12.01
CA TYR A 16 8.94 7.29 -10.69
C TYR A 16 9.12 5.78 -10.70
N ALA A 17 8.17 5.08 -11.29
CA ALA A 17 8.24 3.64 -11.36
C ALA A 17 9.45 3.16 -12.14
N ALA A 18 9.80 3.87 -13.19
CA ALA A 18 10.97 3.49 -13.97
C ALA A 18 12.25 3.64 -13.16
N GLY A 19 12.30 4.67 -12.31
CA GLY A 19 13.45 4.84 -11.44
C GLY A 19 13.55 3.74 -10.42
N VAL A 20 12.43 3.35 -9.85
CA VAL A 20 12.40 2.26 -8.89
C VAL A 20 12.80 0.96 -9.55
N LYS A 21 12.38 0.79 -10.80
CA LYS A 21 12.62 -0.43 -11.49
C LYS A 21 14.08 -0.77 -11.70
N ARG A 22 14.94 0.20 -11.63
CA ARG A 22 16.32 -0.08 -11.78
C ARG A 22 16.82 -1.02 -10.74
N THR A 23 16.31 -0.93 -9.50
CA THR A 23 16.77 -1.77 -8.43
C THR A 23 15.88 -2.97 -8.25
N SER A 24 14.57 -2.80 -8.53
CA SER A 24 13.66 -3.92 -8.32
C SER A 24 12.42 -3.61 -9.13
N SER A 25 11.95 -4.54 -9.86
CA SER A 25 10.85 -4.32 -10.79
C SER A 25 9.51 -4.28 -10.05
N PRO A 26 8.76 -3.20 -10.15
CA PRO A 26 7.44 -3.15 -9.53
C PRO A 26 6.48 -4.20 -10.05
N ARG A 27 6.70 -4.69 -11.25
CA ARG A 27 5.77 -5.68 -11.78
C ARG A 27 5.84 -7.00 -11.05
N ASN A 28 6.85 -7.20 -10.25
CA ASN A 28 6.93 -8.41 -9.45
C ASN A 28 6.41 -8.19 -8.05
N ILE A 29 5.89 -7.01 -7.77
CA ILE A 29 5.38 -6.69 -6.45
C ILE A 29 3.88 -6.68 -6.51
N SER A 30 3.25 -7.47 -5.66
CA SER A 30 1.80 -7.62 -5.62
C SER A 30 1.24 -6.87 -4.44
N VAL A 31 0.22 -6.07 -4.67
CA VAL A 31 -0.38 -5.22 -3.66
C VAL A 31 -1.88 -5.49 -3.57
N LEU A 32 -2.35 -5.72 -2.36
CA LEU A 32 -3.77 -5.85 -2.11
C LEU A 32 -4.28 -4.52 -1.57
N VAL A 33 -5.28 -3.95 -2.23
CA VAL A 33 -5.83 -2.64 -1.86
C VAL A 33 -7.18 -2.86 -1.20
N VAL A 34 -7.33 -2.38 0.03
CA VAL A 34 -8.56 -2.58 0.79
C VAL A 34 -9.08 -1.25 1.29
N ASP A 35 -10.26 -0.87 0.87
CA ASP A 35 -10.87 0.37 1.32
C ASP A 35 -12.36 0.27 1.06
N ASP A 36 -13.18 0.67 2.03
CA ASP A 36 -14.62 0.60 1.86
C ASP A 36 -15.16 1.78 1.07
N GLU A 37 -14.34 2.79 0.82
CA GLU A 37 -14.73 3.93 0.00
C GLU A 37 -14.31 3.69 -1.44
N ASP A 38 -15.29 3.54 -2.30
CA ASP A 38 -15.06 3.24 -3.69
C ASP A 38 -14.09 4.19 -4.38
N PRO A 39 -14.27 5.50 -4.25
CA PRO A 39 -13.35 6.41 -4.95
C PRO A 39 -11.91 6.28 -4.49
N VAL A 40 -11.70 6.06 -3.19
CA VAL A 40 -10.35 5.92 -2.67
C VAL A 40 -9.73 4.62 -3.19
N ARG A 41 -10.50 3.54 -3.13
CA ARG A 41 -10.02 2.24 -3.59
C ARG A 41 -9.62 2.29 -5.05
N ARG A 42 -10.46 2.93 -5.87
CA ARG A 42 -10.16 3.03 -7.30
C ARG A 42 -8.95 3.90 -7.57
N PHE A 43 -8.82 4.98 -6.83
CA PHE A 43 -7.68 5.85 -6.99
C PHE A 43 -6.39 5.11 -6.69
N VAL A 44 -6.34 4.43 -5.56
CA VAL A 44 -5.14 3.74 -5.14
C VAL A 44 -4.79 2.63 -6.14
N GLU A 45 -5.79 1.87 -6.53
CA GLU A 45 -5.54 0.80 -7.48
C GLU A 45 -4.99 1.32 -8.80
N ARG A 46 -5.60 2.40 -9.29
CA ARG A 46 -5.19 2.94 -10.57
C ARG A 46 -3.76 3.45 -10.52
N VAL A 47 -3.42 4.19 -9.47
CA VAL A 47 -2.08 4.72 -9.34
C VAL A 47 -1.05 3.60 -9.32
N LEU A 48 -1.32 2.57 -8.53
CA LEU A 48 -0.37 1.48 -8.40
C LEU A 48 -0.25 0.68 -9.69
N ARG A 49 -1.36 0.42 -10.33
CA ARG A 49 -1.35 -0.35 -11.54
C ARG A 49 -0.60 0.36 -12.65
N GLU A 50 -0.80 1.67 -12.75
CA GLU A 50 -0.11 2.44 -13.76
C GLU A 50 1.38 2.56 -13.46
N ALA A 51 1.76 2.41 -12.22
CA ALA A 51 3.16 2.42 -11.86
C ALA A 51 3.82 1.05 -12.04
N GLY A 52 3.07 0.03 -12.42
CA GLY A 52 3.64 -1.26 -12.72
C GLY A 52 3.44 -2.34 -11.67
N TYR A 53 2.73 -2.03 -10.59
CA TYR A 53 2.45 -3.02 -9.56
C TYR A 53 1.30 -3.91 -9.98
N THR A 54 1.31 -5.14 -9.50
CA THR A 54 0.17 -6.05 -9.69
C THR A 54 -0.78 -5.82 -8.54
N THR A 55 -2.06 -5.59 -8.83
CA THR A 55 -3.00 -5.22 -7.78
C THR A 55 -4.20 -6.14 -7.74
N ALA A 56 -4.77 -6.27 -6.56
CA ALA A 56 -6.10 -6.82 -6.36
C ALA A 56 -6.79 -5.91 -5.38
N VAL A 57 -8.11 -5.87 -5.41
CA VAL A 57 -8.86 -4.94 -4.56
C VAL A 57 -9.92 -5.67 -3.77
N ALA A 58 -10.21 -5.14 -2.59
CA ALA A 58 -11.28 -5.64 -1.73
C ALA A 58 -12.00 -4.46 -1.11
N ALA A 59 -13.28 -4.58 -0.92
CA ALA A 59 -14.09 -3.52 -0.34
C ALA A 59 -14.15 -3.57 1.17
N ASP A 60 -13.76 -4.68 1.78
CA ASP A 60 -13.74 -4.79 3.23
C ASP A 60 -12.75 -5.89 3.64
N GLY A 61 -12.61 -6.04 4.94
CA GLY A 61 -11.62 -6.98 5.45
C GLY A 61 -11.95 -8.43 5.16
N ALA A 62 -13.23 -8.78 5.19
CA ALA A 62 -13.63 -10.16 4.92
C ALA A 62 -13.30 -10.54 3.49
N GLU A 63 -13.60 -9.67 2.57
CA GLU A 63 -13.28 -9.91 1.17
C GLU A 63 -11.78 -9.99 0.97
N ALA A 64 -11.04 -9.13 1.66
CA ALA A 64 -9.59 -9.13 1.55
C ALA A 64 -9.02 -10.47 2.00
N ILE A 65 -9.54 -11.03 3.07
CA ILE A 65 -9.07 -12.32 3.55
C ILE A 65 -9.39 -13.42 2.55
N GLN A 66 -10.56 -13.38 1.94
CA GLN A 66 -10.91 -14.36 0.93
C GLN A 66 -10.00 -14.28 -0.28
N ILE A 67 -9.73 -13.06 -0.72
CA ILE A 67 -8.86 -12.87 -1.87
C ILE A 67 -7.46 -13.35 -1.56
N ALA A 68 -6.97 -13.04 -0.36
CA ALA A 68 -5.63 -13.44 0.01
C ALA A 68 -5.50 -14.96 0.11
N ALA A 69 -6.58 -15.64 0.41
CA ALA A 69 -6.54 -17.10 0.51
C ALA A 69 -6.52 -17.78 -0.84
N THR A 70 -7.00 -17.10 -1.88
CA THR A 70 -7.13 -17.74 -3.18
C THR A 70 -6.10 -17.29 -4.20
N LEU A 71 -5.39 -16.22 -3.94
CA LEU A 71 -4.41 -15.70 -4.89
C LEU A 71 -3.00 -15.91 -4.37
N ASP A 72 -2.05 -15.63 -5.24
CA ASP A 72 -0.64 -15.71 -4.86
C ASP A 72 -0.36 -14.74 -3.72
N PRO A 73 0.67 -15.00 -2.95
CA PRO A 73 1.00 -14.10 -1.84
C PRO A 73 1.20 -12.66 -2.27
N PHE A 74 0.75 -11.76 -1.42
CA PHE A 74 0.96 -10.34 -1.65
C PHE A 74 2.19 -9.89 -0.88
N ASP A 75 2.87 -8.89 -1.43
CA ASP A 75 4.02 -8.29 -0.78
C ASP A 75 3.61 -7.17 0.15
N LEU A 76 2.50 -6.54 -0.17
CA LEU A 76 2.05 -5.34 0.54
C LEU A 76 0.54 -5.30 0.56
N VAL A 77 -0.03 -4.85 1.67
CA VAL A 77 -1.44 -4.49 1.68
C VAL A 77 -1.54 -3.01 1.97
N VAL A 78 -2.36 -2.31 1.19
CA VAL A 78 -2.69 -0.91 1.43
C VAL A 78 -4.11 -0.91 1.93
N THR A 79 -4.34 -0.51 3.17
CA THR A 79 -5.65 -0.62 3.76
C THR A 79 -6.05 0.62 4.53
N ASP A 80 -7.34 0.95 4.46
CA ASP A 80 -7.91 1.95 5.34
C ASP A 80 -7.84 1.43 6.76
N VAL A 81 -7.68 2.32 7.71
CA VAL A 81 -7.65 1.96 9.11
C VAL A 81 -9.05 1.68 9.63
N MET A 82 -9.97 2.59 9.34
CA MET A 82 -11.33 2.50 9.88
C MET A 82 -12.27 1.97 8.82
N MET A 83 -12.67 0.72 8.99
CA MET A 83 -13.64 0.09 8.11
C MET A 83 -14.70 -0.59 8.95
N PRO A 84 -15.91 -0.75 8.43
CA PRO A 84 -16.95 -1.46 9.19
C PRO A 84 -16.55 -2.90 9.45
N ARG A 85 -16.93 -3.40 10.60
CA ARG A 85 -16.79 -4.80 10.99
C ARG A 85 -15.37 -5.27 11.22
N MET A 86 -14.40 -4.86 10.44
CA MET A 86 -13.02 -5.28 10.66
C MET A 86 -12.13 -4.10 10.31
N SER A 87 -11.37 -3.62 11.27
CA SER A 87 -10.45 -2.50 11.03
C SER A 87 -9.25 -2.95 10.22
N GLY A 88 -8.54 -1.99 9.65
CA GLY A 88 -7.33 -2.32 8.90
C GLY A 88 -6.27 -2.96 9.79
N ASP A 89 -6.23 -2.54 11.04
CA ASP A 89 -5.30 -3.10 12.01
C ASP A 89 -5.60 -4.58 12.26
N GLU A 90 -6.85 -4.91 12.42
CA GLU A 90 -7.22 -6.30 12.63
C GLU A 90 -6.96 -7.11 11.37
N LEU A 91 -7.27 -6.55 10.22
CA LEU A 91 -7.02 -7.22 8.96
C LEU A 91 -5.54 -7.57 8.82
N SER A 92 -4.69 -6.61 9.15
CA SER A 92 -3.25 -6.83 9.03
C SER A 92 -2.77 -7.94 9.94
N ARG A 93 -3.29 -7.97 11.15
CA ARG A 93 -2.91 -9.02 12.08
C ARG A 93 -3.30 -10.38 11.54
N ARG A 94 -4.49 -10.49 10.96
CA ARG A 94 -4.97 -11.76 10.43
C ARG A 94 -4.16 -12.20 9.21
N LEU A 95 -3.84 -11.25 8.34
CA LEU A 95 -3.05 -11.59 7.17
C LEU A 95 -1.63 -11.98 7.55
N ARG A 96 -1.07 -11.33 8.54
CA ARG A 96 0.28 -11.64 8.96
C ARG A 96 0.40 -12.96 9.70
N ALA A 97 -0.70 -13.48 10.20
CA ALA A 97 -0.68 -14.78 10.82
C ALA A 97 -0.17 -15.84 9.85
N SER A 98 -0.52 -15.71 8.56
CA SER A 98 -0.04 -16.65 7.58
C SER A 98 1.08 -16.06 6.72
N ARG A 99 1.32 -14.78 6.82
CA ARG A 99 2.36 -14.12 6.02
C ARG A 99 3.11 -13.12 6.88
N PRO A 100 4.01 -13.58 7.74
CA PRO A 100 4.65 -12.68 8.70
C PRO A 100 5.45 -11.54 8.06
N SER A 101 5.89 -11.70 6.83
CA SER A 101 6.69 -10.66 6.19
C SER A 101 5.87 -9.68 5.39
N LEU A 102 4.55 -9.76 5.47
CA LEU A 102 3.69 -8.85 4.73
C LEU A 102 3.88 -7.42 5.21
N LYS A 103 4.04 -6.50 4.26
CA LYS A 103 4.15 -5.09 4.57
C LYS A 103 2.78 -4.47 4.58
N VAL A 104 2.59 -3.42 5.37
CA VAL A 104 1.29 -2.77 5.47
C VAL A 104 1.44 -1.26 5.35
N LEU A 105 0.67 -0.68 4.47
CA LEU A 105 0.54 0.77 4.38
C LEU A 105 -0.87 1.12 4.78
N TYR A 106 -1.00 1.90 5.85
CA TYR A 106 -2.31 2.32 6.34
C TYR A 106 -2.66 3.68 5.78
N LEU A 107 -3.86 3.80 5.25
CA LEU A 107 -4.40 5.09 4.83
C LEU A 107 -5.26 5.59 5.97
N THR A 108 -4.92 6.73 6.55
CA THR A 108 -5.58 7.20 7.75
C THR A 108 -6.29 8.50 7.53
N GLY A 109 -7.50 8.64 8.02
CA GLY A 109 -8.18 9.91 8.07
C GLY A 109 -7.79 10.63 9.35
N PHE A 110 -8.09 11.90 9.41
CA PHE A 110 -7.67 12.66 10.57
C PHE A 110 -8.39 12.22 11.84
N SER A 111 -9.46 11.48 11.67
CA SER A 111 -10.23 11.01 12.82
C SER A 111 -9.68 9.72 13.42
N ASP A 112 -8.62 9.18 12.87
CA ASP A 112 -8.10 7.91 13.35
C ASP A 112 -7.20 8.09 14.54
N ARG A 113 -7.77 8.60 15.64
CA ARG A 113 -7.00 8.82 16.82
C ARG A 113 -6.45 7.58 17.43
N LEU A 114 -7.15 6.49 17.27
CA LEU A 114 -6.69 5.24 17.82
C LEU A 114 -5.30 4.89 17.34
N PHE A 115 -5.04 5.19 16.09
CA PHE A 115 -3.76 4.88 15.55
C PHE A 115 -2.70 5.79 16.09
N LYS A 116 -3.04 7.02 16.34
CA LYS A 116 -2.08 7.94 16.87
C LYS A 116 -1.63 7.55 18.26
N ASP A 117 -2.49 6.86 18.99
CA ASP A 117 -2.15 6.42 20.32
C ASP A 117 -1.31 5.16 20.30
N LYS A 118 -1.22 4.50 19.19
CA LYS A 118 -0.40 3.31 19.10
C LYS A 118 1.01 3.76 18.86
N VAL A 119 1.79 3.68 19.86
CA VAL A 119 3.15 4.11 19.78
C VAL A 119 4.02 3.12 19.07
N THR A 120 3.68 1.86 19.16
CA THR A 120 4.51 0.82 18.57
C THR A 120 4.15 0.62 17.12
N LEU A 121 5.08 0.91 16.25
CA LEU A 121 4.93 0.64 14.84
C LEU A 121 5.86 -0.48 14.49
N TRP A 122 5.41 -1.35 13.63
CA TRP A 122 6.25 -2.43 13.19
C TRP A 122 7.17 -1.93 12.10
N GLU A 123 8.30 -2.55 11.97
CA GLU A 123 9.24 -2.18 10.95
C GLU A 123 8.64 -2.18 9.57
N ASP A 124 7.67 -3.02 9.33
CA ASP A 124 7.09 -3.21 8.02
C ASP A 124 5.78 -2.47 7.84
N GLU A 125 5.59 -1.39 8.58
CA GLU A 125 4.36 -0.61 8.49
C GLU A 125 4.66 0.84 8.23
N ALA A 126 3.75 1.49 7.51
CA ALA A 126 3.82 2.93 7.31
C ALA A 126 2.42 3.50 7.27
N PHE A 127 2.33 4.80 7.45
CA PHE A 127 1.04 5.49 7.44
C PHE A 127 1.07 6.60 6.42
N LEU A 128 -0.06 6.84 5.80
CA LEU A 128 -0.20 7.91 4.84
C LEU A 128 -1.56 8.55 5.04
N ASP A 129 -1.59 9.85 5.19
CA ASP A 129 -2.83 10.57 5.44
C ASP A 129 -3.70 10.65 4.21
N LYS A 130 -5.00 10.59 4.40
CA LYS A 130 -5.97 10.81 3.35
C LYS A 130 -6.37 12.27 3.36
N PRO A 131 -6.60 12.85 2.21
CA PRO A 131 -6.42 12.31 0.87
C PRO A 131 -4.96 12.27 0.50
N CYS A 132 -4.52 11.20 -0.10
CA CYS A 132 -3.12 11.09 -0.48
C CYS A 132 -2.92 11.51 -1.92
N THR A 133 -1.70 11.93 -2.22
CA THR A 133 -1.36 12.30 -3.59
C THR A 133 -0.72 11.10 -4.28
N VAL A 134 -0.62 11.20 -5.60
CA VAL A 134 0.05 10.17 -6.38
C VAL A 134 1.48 9.98 -5.88
N ASN A 135 2.21 11.07 -5.73
CA ASN A 135 3.59 10.99 -5.27
C ASN A 135 3.70 10.42 -3.87
N GLY A 136 2.84 10.85 -2.97
CA GLY A 136 2.87 10.36 -1.61
C GLY A 136 2.62 8.87 -1.54
N LEU A 137 1.65 8.42 -2.30
CA LEU A 137 1.31 7.00 -2.32
C LEU A 137 2.47 6.18 -2.88
N LEU A 138 3.01 6.59 -4.01
CA LEU A 138 4.09 5.83 -4.63
C LEU A 138 5.35 5.84 -3.78
N GLN A 139 5.62 6.95 -3.13
CA GLN A 139 6.77 7.03 -2.27
C GLN A 139 6.63 6.08 -1.09
N ALA A 140 5.45 6.05 -0.47
CA ALA A 140 5.22 5.18 0.67
C ALA A 140 5.33 3.71 0.27
N VAL A 141 4.73 3.35 -0.85
CA VAL A 141 4.78 1.97 -1.31
C VAL A 141 6.22 1.59 -1.65
N SER A 142 6.94 2.48 -2.28
CA SER A 142 8.31 2.20 -2.64
C SER A 142 9.18 2.02 -1.40
N LEU A 143 9.00 2.85 -0.40
CA LEU A 143 9.78 2.73 0.82
C LEU A 143 9.54 1.40 1.50
N LEU A 144 8.31 0.92 1.49
CA LEU A 144 8.01 -0.35 2.13
C LEU A 144 8.54 -1.54 1.34
N THR A 145 8.49 -1.48 0.03
CA THR A 145 8.87 -2.62 -0.77
C THR A 145 10.32 -2.59 -1.20
N VAL A 146 10.78 -1.46 -1.71
CA VAL A 146 12.15 -1.34 -2.17
C VAL A 146 13.10 -1.03 -1.01
N GLY A 147 12.64 -0.22 -0.09
CA GLY A 147 13.45 0.13 1.08
C GLY A 147 13.84 -1.07 1.88
N ARG A 148 12.97 -2.06 1.92
CA ARG A 148 13.28 -3.26 2.64
C ARG A 148 14.46 -4.00 2.02
N CYS A 149 14.50 -4.05 0.72
CA CYS A 149 15.62 -4.69 0.04
C CYS A 149 16.90 -3.96 0.36
N LYS A 150 16.84 -2.67 0.38
CA LYS A 150 17.99 -1.89 0.72
C LYS A 150 18.43 -2.11 2.15
N ALA A 151 17.49 -2.10 3.06
CA ALA A 151 17.80 -2.28 4.45
C ALA A 151 18.42 -3.65 4.69
N ALA A 152 17.86 -4.65 4.06
CA ALA A 152 18.40 -5.99 4.22
C ALA A 152 19.81 -6.08 3.69
N ASP A 153 20.06 -5.37 2.61
CA ASP A 153 21.35 -5.37 2.01
C ASP A 153 22.35 -4.67 2.90
N GLU A 154 21.95 -3.57 3.45
CA GLU A 154 22.83 -2.81 4.31
C GLU A 154 23.15 -3.51 5.60
N SER A 155 22.23 -4.28 6.11
CA SER A 155 22.49 -4.94 7.36
C SER A 155 23.36 -6.16 7.19
N ARG A 156 23.69 -6.51 5.97
CA ARG A 156 24.60 -7.57 5.82
C ARG A 156 25.95 -7.02 5.75
N PRO A 157 26.76 -7.14 6.65
CA PRO A 157 28.12 -6.56 6.68
C PRO A 157 29.00 -7.11 5.62
#